data_a55969555c15791fea80dcc85d5102e4
#
_entry.id   a55969555c15791fea80dcc85d5102e4
#
_cell.length_a   1.000
_cell.length_b   1.000
_cell.length_c   1.000
_cell.angle_alpha   90.00
_cell.angle_beta   90.00
_cell.angle_gamma   90.00
#
_symmetry.space_group_name_H-M   'P 1'
#
loop_
_entity.id
_entity.type
_entity.pdbx_description
1 polymer ?
#
loop_
_entity_poly.entity_id
_entity_poly.type
_entity_poly.pdbx_seq_one_letter_code
_entity_poly.pdbx_strand_id
1 'polypeptide(L)'
;GRVGSIYENEFIFDIGFQVYNTAYSYTNSLLNVNEIDLKFFKPGARIHDGKHFQIISDPMRDISQLFSSLFSSLSSFSDKMKILLLKYELSNYSIEKDIENDCSTIEYLQSRGFSEKIIKLFFEPFFAGIFLEKRIETSSKFFKYVFSNFSKGLAALPSSGMQKIPNAISKNIKNDLIMCNSRVIGIKDNNTIILDNSKE
;
A
#
# COMPACT_ATOMS: atom_id res chain seq x y z
N GLY A 1 -1.52 11.07 14.41
CA GLY A 1 -1.85 11.14 12.98
C GLY A 1 -2.18 9.77 12.39
N ARG A 2 -2.23 9.67 11.06
CA ARG A 2 -2.55 8.41 10.35
C ARG A 2 -1.41 7.37 10.38
N VAL A 3 -0.23 7.76 10.81
CA VAL A 3 0.94 6.90 10.96
C VAL A 3 1.41 7.05 12.40
N GLY A 4 0.65 6.49 13.33
CA GLY A 4 0.91 6.54 14.75
C GLY A 4 0.78 5.17 15.39
N SER A 5 1.42 4.97 16.55
CA SER A 5 1.33 3.74 17.33
C SER A 5 1.02 4.06 18.79
N ILE A 6 0.21 3.22 19.43
CA ILE A 6 -0.07 3.22 20.87
C ILE A 6 0.66 2.03 21.47
N TYR A 7 1.29 2.24 22.61
CA TYR A 7 2.03 1.20 23.34
C TYR A 7 1.32 0.92 24.65
N GLU A 8 0.85 -0.29 24.82
CA GLU A 8 0.11 -0.70 26.01
C GLU A 8 0.38 -2.17 26.35
N ASN A 9 0.77 -2.44 27.59
CA ASN A 9 1.00 -3.81 28.12
C ASN A 9 1.87 -4.69 27.20
N GLU A 10 3.02 -4.17 26.75
CA GLU A 10 3.95 -4.84 25.81
C GLU A 10 3.43 -5.01 24.37
N PHE A 11 2.20 -4.57 24.07
CA PHE A 11 1.65 -4.57 22.74
C PHE A 11 1.84 -3.24 22.03
N ILE A 12 1.94 -3.30 20.71
CA ILE A 12 2.02 -2.14 19.83
C ILE A 12 0.79 -2.14 18.94
N PHE A 13 0.00 -1.07 19.02
CA PHE A 13 -1.22 -0.90 18.22
C PHE A 13 -1.01 0.25 17.24
N ASP A 14 -0.88 -0.06 15.96
CA ASP A 14 -0.82 0.96 14.92
C ASP A 14 -2.22 1.53 14.65
N ILE A 15 -2.35 2.87 14.73
CA ILE A 15 -3.65 3.57 14.70
C ILE A 15 -4.25 3.59 13.29
N GLY A 16 -3.45 3.47 12.27
CA GLY A 16 -3.91 3.61 10.89
C GLY A 16 -3.17 2.71 9.94
N PHE A 17 -2.29 3.29 9.15
CA PHE A 17 -1.53 2.56 8.13
C PHE A 17 -0.57 1.55 8.79
N GLN A 18 -0.65 0.29 8.36
CA GLN A 18 0.03 -0.83 9.01
C GLN A 18 1.01 -1.57 8.09
N VAL A 19 1.36 -1.00 6.96
CA VAL A 19 2.30 -1.61 6.01
C VAL A 19 3.21 -0.56 5.42
N TYR A 20 4.51 -0.79 5.54
CA TYR A 20 5.53 -0.08 4.79
C TYR A 20 5.91 -0.91 3.56
N ASN A 21 5.98 -0.26 2.39
CA ASN A 21 6.48 -0.90 1.17
C ASN A 21 7.82 -0.31 0.79
N THR A 22 8.83 -1.17 0.61
CA THR A 22 10.20 -0.73 0.30
C THR A 22 10.36 -0.06 -1.06
N ALA A 23 9.35 -0.12 -1.94
CA ALA A 23 9.35 0.58 -3.22
C ALA A 23 8.88 2.03 -3.16
N TYR A 24 8.42 2.54 -2.01
CA TYR A 24 7.99 3.92 -1.87
C TYR A 24 9.17 4.89 -1.96
N SER A 25 9.40 5.41 -3.16
CA SER A 25 10.57 6.26 -3.47
C SER A 25 10.63 7.53 -2.62
N TYR A 26 9.51 8.22 -2.44
CA TYR A 26 9.44 9.43 -1.63
C TYR A 26 9.81 9.18 -0.17
N THR A 27 9.25 8.13 0.43
CA THR A 27 9.58 7.78 1.81
C THR A 27 11.05 7.40 1.95
N ASN A 28 11.58 6.65 1.00
CA ASN A 28 12.99 6.25 1.00
C ASN A 28 13.96 7.43 0.85
N SER A 29 13.55 8.51 0.15
CA SER A 29 14.38 9.71 0.01
C SER A 29 14.47 10.53 1.32
N LEU A 30 13.51 10.37 2.21
CA LEU A 30 13.42 11.10 3.49
C LEU A 30 13.87 10.26 4.69
N LEU A 31 13.92 8.94 4.54
CA LEU A 31 14.07 7.98 5.61
C LEU A 31 15.31 7.12 5.40
N ASN A 32 16.20 7.09 6.39
CA ASN A 32 17.21 6.05 6.46
C ASN A 32 16.55 4.76 6.96
N VAL A 33 16.26 3.83 6.03
CA VAL A 33 15.55 2.57 6.30
C VAL A 33 16.26 1.71 7.37
N ASN A 34 17.59 1.82 7.48
CA ASN A 34 18.37 1.08 8.48
C ASN A 34 18.08 1.50 9.93
N GLU A 35 17.47 2.68 10.13
CA GLU A 35 17.17 3.20 11.48
C GLU A 35 15.84 2.70 12.05
N ILE A 36 15.01 2.03 11.24
CA ILE A 36 13.64 1.66 11.65
C ILE A 36 13.44 0.16 11.88
N ASP A 37 14.49 -0.66 11.75
CA ASP A 37 14.45 -2.12 12.01
C ASP A 37 13.23 -2.81 11.39
N LEU A 38 13.19 -2.88 10.06
CA LEU A 38 12.07 -3.46 9.33
C LEU A 38 11.97 -4.97 9.53
N LYS A 39 10.78 -5.44 9.86
CA LYS A 39 10.40 -6.86 9.85
C LYS A 39 9.56 -7.12 8.61
N PHE A 40 10.05 -8.01 7.75
CA PHE A 40 9.44 -8.29 6.45
C PHE A 40 8.38 -9.37 6.53
N PHE A 41 7.28 -9.18 5.81
CA PHE A 41 6.30 -10.21 5.58
C PHE A 41 6.75 -11.18 4.48
N LYS A 42 6.33 -12.43 4.58
CA LYS A 42 6.47 -13.38 3.48
C LYS A 42 5.58 -12.92 2.31
N PRO A 43 6.10 -12.90 1.07
CA PRO A 43 5.30 -12.51 -0.08
C PRO A 43 4.22 -13.53 -0.37
N GLY A 44 2.98 -13.06 -0.53
CA GLY A 44 1.83 -13.91 -0.83
C GLY A 44 0.59 -13.51 -0.06
N ALA A 45 -0.53 -14.18 -0.38
CA ALA A 45 -1.81 -13.99 0.28
C ALA A 45 -2.48 -15.34 0.55
N ARG A 46 -3.15 -15.45 1.68
CA ARG A 46 -4.08 -16.55 1.98
C ARG A 46 -5.49 -16.07 1.71
N ILE A 47 -6.16 -16.70 0.75
CA ILE A 47 -7.50 -16.34 0.31
C ILE A 47 -8.48 -17.45 0.71
N HIS A 48 -9.58 -17.06 1.35
CA HIS A 48 -10.67 -17.95 1.68
C HIS A 48 -11.73 -17.90 0.56
N ASP A 49 -11.99 -19.01 -0.09
CA ASP A 49 -12.94 -19.10 -1.23
C ASP A 49 -14.38 -19.38 -0.81
N GLY A 50 -14.67 -19.31 0.49
CA GLY A 50 -15.93 -19.68 1.10
C GLY A 50 -15.93 -21.09 1.72
N LYS A 51 -14.96 -21.95 1.36
CA LYS A 51 -14.83 -23.34 1.86
C LYS A 51 -13.43 -23.62 2.39
N HIS A 52 -12.40 -23.22 1.66
CA HIS A 52 -11.01 -23.54 1.96
C HIS A 52 -10.12 -22.31 1.86
N PHE A 53 -9.00 -22.34 2.59
CA PHE A 53 -7.92 -21.38 2.39
C PHE A 53 -7.03 -21.84 1.25
N GLN A 54 -6.78 -20.94 0.31
CA GLN A 54 -5.84 -21.12 -0.78
C GLN A 54 -4.72 -20.10 -0.66
N ILE A 55 -3.50 -20.50 -1.01
CA ILE A 55 -2.33 -19.62 -0.97
C ILE A 55 -2.03 -19.15 -2.40
N ILE A 56 -1.97 -17.85 -2.57
CA ILE A 56 -1.41 -17.23 -3.78
C ILE A 56 -0.10 -16.57 -3.37
N SER A 57 1.00 -17.03 -3.92
CA SER A 57 2.31 -16.41 -3.76
C SER A 57 2.85 -15.91 -5.09
N ASP A 58 3.76 -14.96 -5.00
CA ASP A 58 4.48 -14.47 -6.18
C ASP A 58 5.54 -15.50 -6.59
N PRO A 59 5.35 -16.22 -7.70
CA PRO A 59 6.28 -17.29 -8.10
C PRO A 59 7.68 -16.78 -8.45
N MET A 60 7.85 -15.48 -8.70
CA MET A 60 9.16 -14.88 -8.94
C MET A 60 9.92 -14.58 -7.63
N ARG A 61 9.21 -14.56 -6.49
CA ARG A 61 9.80 -14.27 -5.17
C ARG A 61 9.88 -15.49 -4.27
N ASP A 62 8.97 -16.45 -4.47
CA ASP A 62 8.96 -17.71 -3.72
C ASP A 62 8.73 -18.88 -4.68
N ILE A 63 9.82 -19.43 -5.18
CA ILE A 63 9.83 -20.57 -6.10
C ILE A 63 9.21 -21.81 -5.45
N SER A 64 9.28 -21.94 -4.11
CA SER A 64 8.71 -23.08 -3.39
C SER A 64 7.17 -23.14 -3.50
N GLN A 65 6.54 -22.01 -3.73
CA GLN A 65 5.10 -21.87 -3.88
C GLN A 65 4.60 -21.81 -5.36
N LEU A 66 5.53 -21.99 -6.32
CA LEU A 66 5.20 -21.92 -7.74
C LEU A 66 4.09 -22.90 -8.11
N PHE A 67 4.21 -24.14 -7.66
CA PHE A 67 3.23 -25.18 -7.97
C PHE A 67 1.87 -24.93 -7.31
N SER A 68 1.84 -24.51 -6.04
CA SER A 68 0.58 -24.22 -5.34
C SER A 68 -0.18 -23.06 -5.99
N SER A 69 0.50 -22.04 -6.44
CA SER A 69 -0.09 -20.89 -7.14
C SER A 69 -0.62 -21.28 -8.53
N LEU A 70 0.09 -22.16 -9.27
CA LEU A 70 -0.32 -22.62 -10.58
C LEU A 70 -1.58 -23.52 -10.52
N PHE A 71 -1.70 -24.35 -9.48
CA PHE A 71 -2.83 -25.29 -9.31
C PHE A 71 -3.97 -24.72 -8.46
N SER A 72 -3.86 -23.47 -8.00
CA SER A 72 -4.94 -22.81 -7.26
C SER A 72 -6.20 -22.73 -8.13
N SER A 73 -7.33 -23.19 -7.60
CA SER A 73 -8.65 -23.13 -8.26
C SER A 73 -9.29 -21.74 -8.19
N LEU A 74 -8.64 -20.76 -7.58
CA LEU A 74 -9.15 -19.39 -7.42
C LEU A 74 -9.25 -18.63 -8.73
N SER A 75 -8.36 -18.92 -9.68
CA SER A 75 -8.29 -18.20 -10.94
C SER A 75 -8.06 -19.15 -12.11
N SER A 76 -8.56 -18.76 -13.28
CA SER A 76 -8.27 -19.44 -14.53
C SER A 76 -6.81 -19.29 -14.92
N PHE A 77 -6.30 -20.15 -15.79
CA PHE A 77 -4.97 -19.99 -16.38
C PHE A 77 -4.86 -18.63 -17.10
N SER A 78 -5.93 -18.21 -17.78
CA SER A 78 -6.01 -16.90 -18.43
C SER A 78 -5.82 -15.74 -17.45
N ASP A 79 -6.47 -15.78 -16.27
CA ASP A 79 -6.31 -14.73 -15.26
C ASP A 79 -4.88 -14.67 -14.73
N LYS A 80 -4.23 -15.82 -14.52
CA LYS A 80 -2.83 -15.88 -14.07
C LYS A 80 -1.90 -15.25 -15.10
N MET A 81 -2.10 -15.54 -16.38
CA MET A 81 -1.30 -14.91 -17.45
C MET A 81 -1.54 -13.39 -17.52
N LYS A 82 -2.78 -12.94 -17.35
CA LYS A 82 -3.09 -11.49 -17.29
C LYS A 82 -2.44 -10.78 -16.12
N ILE A 83 -2.39 -11.42 -14.94
CA ILE A 83 -1.66 -10.86 -13.77
C ILE A 83 -0.18 -10.72 -14.08
N LEU A 84 0.44 -11.72 -14.72
CA LEU A 84 1.86 -11.64 -15.10
C LEU A 84 2.11 -10.55 -16.13
N LEU A 85 1.24 -10.44 -17.14
CA LEU A 85 1.32 -9.35 -18.13
C LEU A 85 1.15 -7.99 -17.48
N LEU A 86 0.15 -7.83 -16.61
CA LEU A 86 -0.07 -6.60 -15.87
C LEU A 86 1.15 -6.23 -15.01
N LYS A 87 1.75 -7.20 -14.34
CA LYS A 87 2.98 -7.00 -13.57
C LYS A 87 4.14 -6.51 -14.46
N TYR A 88 4.29 -7.11 -15.64
CA TYR A 88 5.32 -6.70 -16.60
C TYR A 88 5.07 -5.28 -17.13
N GLU A 89 3.85 -4.99 -17.59
CA GLU A 89 3.44 -3.67 -18.10
C GLU A 89 3.64 -2.56 -17.06
N LEU A 90 3.28 -2.84 -15.81
CA LEU A 90 3.39 -1.86 -14.73
C LEU A 90 4.76 -1.84 -14.05
N SER A 91 5.73 -2.62 -14.54
CA SER A 91 7.06 -2.70 -13.92
C SER A 91 7.78 -1.34 -13.80
N ASN A 92 7.53 -0.42 -14.72
CA ASN A 92 8.09 0.93 -14.72
C ASN A 92 7.00 2.02 -14.73
N TYR A 93 5.83 1.70 -14.18
CA TYR A 93 4.71 2.63 -14.14
C TYR A 93 5.04 3.89 -13.32
N SER A 94 4.68 5.03 -13.88
CA SER A 94 4.72 6.36 -13.25
C SER A 94 3.38 7.04 -13.48
N ILE A 95 2.75 7.49 -12.41
CA ILE A 95 1.44 8.13 -12.45
C ILE A 95 1.50 9.48 -13.20
N GLU A 96 2.64 10.16 -13.11
CA GLU A 96 2.86 11.46 -13.77
C GLU A 96 2.95 11.34 -15.28
N LYS A 97 3.31 10.15 -15.78
CA LYS A 97 3.45 9.85 -17.21
C LYS A 97 2.22 9.20 -17.82
N ASP A 98 1.27 8.82 -16.99
CA ASP A 98 0.03 8.16 -17.44
C ASP A 98 -0.94 9.19 -18.02
N ILE A 99 -0.95 9.30 -19.35
CA ILE A 99 -1.83 10.20 -20.12
C ILE A 99 -3.17 9.58 -20.48
N GLU A 100 -3.40 8.30 -20.15
CA GLU A 100 -4.67 7.62 -20.43
C GLU A 100 -5.82 8.28 -19.67
N ASN A 101 -7.04 8.16 -20.24
CA ASN A 101 -8.24 8.55 -19.51
C ASN A 101 -8.39 7.69 -18.26
N ASP A 102 -8.67 8.34 -17.14
CA ASP A 102 -8.90 7.64 -15.89
C ASP A 102 -10.30 7.02 -15.86
N CYS A 103 -10.39 5.87 -15.24
CA CYS A 103 -11.64 5.15 -14.99
C CYS A 103 -11.57 4.51 -13.59
N SER A 104 -12.63 3.91 -13.13
CA SER A 104 -12.59 3.14 -11.90
C SER A 104 -11.69 1.90 -12.03
N THR A 105 -11.10 1.47 -10.92
CA THR A 105 -10.30 0.24 -10.89
C THR A 105 -11.08 -0.97 -11.37
N ILE A 106 -12.37 -1.07 -11.00
CA ILE A 106 -13.22 -2.18 -11.43
C ILE A 106 -13.40 -2.19 -12.96
N GLU A 107 -13.70 -1.03 -13.57
CA GLU A 107 -13.82 -0.91 -15.02
C GLU A 107 -12.51 -1.24 -15.73
N TYR A 108 -11.39 -0.78 -15.21
CA TYR A 108 -10.07 -1.11 -15.73
C TYR A 108 -9.82 -2.62 -15.71
N LEU A 109 -10.06 -3.31 -14.60
CA LEU A 109 -9.85 -4.76 -14.51
C LEU A 109 -10.79 -5.54 -15.47
N GLN A 110 -12.03 -5.09 -15.60
CA GLN A 110 -12.99 -5.67 -16.54
C GLN A 110 -12.56 -5.47 -18.01
N SER A 111 -12.12 -4.27 -18.37
CA SER A 111 -11.60 -3.96 -19.72
C SER A 111 -10.37 -4.78 -20.08
N ARG A 112 -9.54 -5.12 -19.07
CA ARG A 112 -8.40 -6.04 -19.22
C ARG A 112 -8.82 -7.51 -19.32
N GLY A 113 -10.11 -7.78 -19.23
CA GLY A 113 -10.71 -9.11 -19.40
C GLY A 113 -10.46 -10.07 -18.23
N PHE A 114 -10.21 -9.55 -17.02
CA PHE A 114 -10.16 -10.38 -15.82
C PHE A 114 -11.53 -10.99 -15.55
N SER A 115 -11.57 -12.26 -15.09
CA SER A 115 -12.84 -12.91 -14.75
C SER A 115 -13.45 -12.26 -13.49
N GLU A 116 -14.79 -12.26 -13.41
CA GLU A 116 -15.49 -11.81 -12.21
C GLU A 116 -15.02 -12.55 -10.95
N LYS A 117 -14.66 -13.82 -11.12
CA LYS A 117 -14.20 -14.67 -10.02
C LYS A 117 -12.92 -14.11 -9.38
N ILE A 118 -11.88 -13.81 -10.19
CA ILE A 118 -10.62 -13.29 -9.65
C ILE A 118 -10.79 -11.87 -9.14
N ILE A 119 -11.64 -11.07 -9.76
CA ILE A 119 -11.97 -9.72 -9.27
C ILE A 119 -12.57 -9.82 -7.87
N LYS A 120 -13.63 -10.61 -7.67
CA LYS A 120 -14.32 -10.73 -6.37
C LYS A 120 -13.51 -11.44 -5.28
N LEU A 121 -12.68 -12.41 -5.63
CA LEU A 121 -11.95 -13.20 -4.64
C LEU A 121 -10.57 -12.63 -4.29
N PHE A 122 -9.97 -11.85 -5.17
CA PHE A 122 -8.62 -11.31 -4.95
C PHE A 122 -8.58 -9.79 -5.03
N PHE A 123 -8.93 -9.19 -6.19
CA PHE A 123 -8.73 -7.75 -6.36
C PHE A 123 -9.61 -6.92 -5.42
N GLU A 124 -10.91 -7.20 -5.36
CA GLU A 124 -11.81 -6.44 -4.47
C GLU A 124 -11.40 -6.54 -2.99
N PRO A 125 -11.25 -7.73 -2.37
CA PRO A 125 -10.91 -7.78 -0.95
C PRO A 125 -9.56 -7.14 -0.62
N PHE A 126 -8.57 -7.30 -1.50
CA PHE A 126 -7.24 -6.78 -1.29
C PHE A 126 -7.19 -5.25 -1.45
N PHE A 127 -7.70 -4.74 -2.57
CA PHE A 127 -7.64 -3.31 -2.86
C PHE A 127 -8.69 -2.49 -2.11
N ALA A 128 -9.87 -3.05 -1.82
CA ALA A 128 -10.85 -2.40 -0.96
C ALA A 128 -10.28 -2.08 0.43
N GLY A 129 -9.47 -2.99 0.97
CA GLY A 129 -8.75 -2.75 2.23
C GLY A 129 -7.70 -1.63 2.12
N ILE A 130 -7.03 -1.49 0.97
CA ILE A 130 -6.04 -0.43 0.73
C ILE A 130 -6.72 0.92 0.48
N PHE A 131 -7.79 0.91 -0.31
CA PHE A 131 -8.54 2.12 -0.69
C PHE A 131 -9.54 2.57 0.38
N LEU A 132 -9.80 1.73 1.39
CA LEU A 132 -10.79 1.93 2.46
C LEU A 132 -12.21 2.13 1.90
N GLU A 133 -12.58 1.35 0.91
CA GLU A 133 -13.88 1.39 0.26
C GLU A 133 -14.46 -0.02 0.06
N LYS A 134 -15.78 -0.13 -0.14
CA LYS A 134 -16.43 -1.44 -0.32
C LYS A 134 -16.25 -2.02 -1.73
N ARG A 135 -16.20 -1.15 -2.73
CA ARG A 135 -15.97 -1.48 -4.13
C ARG A 135 -14.75 -0.73 -4.59
N ILE A 136 -13.96 -1.33 -5.48
CA ILE A 136 -12.74 -0.71 -6.00
C ILE A 136 -13.09 0.32 -7.09
N GLU A 137 -13.79 1.38 -6.70
CA GLU A 137 -14.19 2.51 -7.56
C GLU A 137 -13.11 3.59 -7.66
N THR A 138 -12.12 3.56 -6.77
CA THR A 138 -10.92 4.42 -6.83
C THR A 138 -10.25 4.35 -8.21
N SER A 139 -9.65 5.46 -8.62
CA SER A 139 -8.92 5.66 -9.88
C SER A 139 -8.03 4.49 -10.28
N SER A 140 -8.12 4.08 -11.53
CA SER A 140 -7.27 3.05 -12.13
C SER A 140 -5.79 3.45 -12.12
N LYS A 141 -5.47 4.74 -12.20
CA LYS A 141 -4.10 5.25 -12.09
C LYS A 141 -3.52 4.99 -10.71
N PHE A 142 -4.33 5.20 -9.67
CA PHE A 142 -3.92 4.89 -8.30
C PHE A 142 -3.76 3.38 -8.09
N PHE A 143 -4.66 2.56 -8.63
CA PHE A 143 -4.51 1.11 -8.66
C PHE A 143 -3.20 0.68 -9.32
N LYS A 144 -2.91 1.17 -10.53
CA LYS A 144 -1.67 0.86 -11.26
C LYS A 144 -0.43 1.23 -10.43
N TYR A 145 -0.44 2.40 -9.77
CA TYR A 145 0.63 2.84 -8.88
C TYR A 145 0.83 1.89 -7.70
N VAL A 146 -0.24 1.56 -6.98
CA VAL A 146 -0.20 0.65 -5.84
C VAL A 146 0.26 -0.73 -6.27
N PHE A 147 -0.33 -1.30 -7.34
CA PHE A 147 0.03 -2.60 -7.88
C PHE A 147 1.50 -2.67 -8.30
N SER A 148 2.00 -1.64 -8.98
CA SER A 148 3.41 -1.50 -9.36
C SER A 148 4.33 -1.56 -8.14
N ASN A 149 4.03 -0.77 -7.09
CA ASN A 149 4.83 -0.76 -5.87
C ASN A 149 4.81 -2.11 -5.13
N PHE A 150 3.64 -2.76 -5.03
CA PHE A 150 3.57 -4.11 -4.45
C PHE A 150 4.32 -5.15 -5.26
N SER A 151 4.40 -4.98 -6.58
CA SER A 151 5.16 -5.87 -7.46
C SER A 151 6.68 -5.75 -7.29
N LYS A 152 7.17 -4.57 -6.93
CA LYS A 152 8.62 -4.26 -6.81
C LYS A 152 9.11 -4.37 -5.37
N GLY A 153 8.36 -3.80 -4.43
CA GLY A 153 8.76 -3.66 -3.05
C GLY A 153 8.41 -4.86 -2.18
N LEU A 154 8.98 -4.90 -1.01
CA LEU A 154 8.62 -5.84 0.05
C LEU A 154 7.72 -5.14 1.05
N ALA A 155 6.68 -5.83 1.50
CA ALA A 155 5.86 -5.38 2.61
C ALA A 155 6.58 -5.64 3.94
N ALA A 156 6.60 -4.64 4.79
CA ALA A 156 7.28 -4.72 6.08
C ALA A 156 6.58 -3.85 7.14
N LEU A 157 6.96 -4.06 8.39
CA LEU A 157 6.62 -3.20 9.52
C LEU A 157 7.89 -2.85 10.29
N PRO A 158 8.03 -1.61 10.80
CA PRO A 158 9.04 -1.32 11.80
C PRO A 158 8.79 -2.14 13.07
N SER A 159 9.83 -2.73 13.67
CA SER A 159 9.71 -3.56 14.87
C SER A 159 9.09 -2.83 16.07
N SER A 160 9.19 -1.50 16.08
CA SER A 160 8.65 -0.63 17.12
C SER A 160 7.38 0.12 16.67
N GLY A 161 6.64 -0.41 15.70
CA GLY A 161 5.40 0.19 15.18
C GLY A 161 5.63 1.30 14.16
N MET A 162 4.55 1.65 13.46
CA MET A 162 4.58 2.61 12.35
C MET A 162 4.98 4.03 12.75
N GLN A 163 4.78 4.42 14.01
CA GLN A 163 5.22 5.72 14.57
C GLN A 163 6.74 5.93 14.42
N LYS A 164 7.51 4.85 14.29
CA LYS A 164 8.96 4.92 14.10
C LYS A 164 9.33 5.67 12.81
N ILE A 165 8.50 5.59 11.76
CA ILE A 165 8.73 6.25 10.47
C ILE A 165 8.74 7.78 10.62
N PRO A 166 7.64 8.44 11.05
CA PRO A 166 7.66 9.88 11.24
C PRO A 166 8.70 10.33 12.26
N ASN A 167 8.96 9.54 13.30
CA ASN A 167 10.00 9.87 14.28
C ASN A 167 11.42 9.85 13.67
N ALA A 168 11.70 8.91 12.75
CA ALA A 168 12.99 8.88 12.07
C ALA A 168 13.15 10.05 11.07
N ILE A 169 12.08 10.40 10.35
CA ILE A 169 12.08 11.55 9.43
C ILE A 169 12.29 12.86 10.21
N SER A 170 11.58 13.02 11.32
CA SER A 170 11.66 14.26 12.14
C SER A 170 13.04 14.53 12.72
N LYS A 171 13.88 13.50 12.93
CA LYS A 171 15.27 13.68 13.37
C LYS A 171 16.12 14.50 12.41
N ASN A 172 15.77 14.52 11.13
CA ASN A 172 16.46 15.29 10.10
C ASN A 172 15.99 16.76 10.04
N ILE A 173 15.01 17.13 10.85
CA ILE A 173 14.43 18.48 10.93
C ILE A 173 14.88 19.08 12.26
N LYS A 174 15.34 20.34 12.25
CA LYS A 174 15.67 21.05 13.49
C LYS A 174 14.43 21.16 14.37
N ASN A 175 14.56 20.89 15.66
CA ASN A 175 13.44 20.85 16.61
C ASN A 175 12.63 22.14 16.68
N ASP A 176 13.27 23.29 16.49
CA ASP A 176 12.63 24.61 16.44
C ASP A 176 11.74 24.84 15.20
N LEU A 177 11.87 23.99 14.19
CA LEU A 177 11.04 24.02 12.98
C LEU A 177 9.82 23.06 13.06
N ILE A 178 9.66 22.31 14.15
CA ILE A 178 8.54 21.39 14.34
C ILE A 178 7.56 21.98 15.35
N MET A 179 6.39 22.37 14.86
CA MET A 179 5.31 22.89 15.70
C MET A 179 4.23 21.82 15.90
N CYS A 180 4.28 21.13 17.02
CA CYS A 180 3.23 20.20 17.43
C CYS A 180 2.04 20.92 18.07
N ASN A 181 0.88 20.26 18.08
CA ASN A 181 -0.36 20.81 18.65
C ASN A 181 -0.80 22.17 18.06
N SER A 182 -0.39 22.46 16.85
CA SER A 182 -0.65 23.70 16.14
C SER A 182 -1.61 23.43 14.98
N ARG A 183 -2.91 23.60 15.25
CA ARG A 183 -3.95 23.38 14.24
C ARG A 183 -3.97 24.53 13.24
N VAL A 184 -3.86 24.20 11.97
CA VAL A 184 -4.05 25.15 10.87
C VAL A 184 -5.54 25.34 10.65
N ILE A 185 -6.04 26.57 10.73
CA ILE A 185 -7.47 26.92 10.51
C ILE A 185 -7.70 27.70 9.21
N GLY A 186 -6.62 28.16 8.56
CA GLY A 186 -6.73 28.86 7.28
C GLY A 186 -5.39 29.11 6.64
N ILE A 187 -5.44 29.49 5.37
CA ILE A 187 -4.29 29.97 4.60
C ILE A 187 -4.64 31.37 4.11
N LYS A 188 -3.79 32.33 4.39
CA LYS A 188 -3.87 33.73 3.97
C LYS A 188 -2.72 33.98 3.03
N ASP A 189 -2.98 34.36 1.80
CA ASP A 189 -1.96 34.51 0.77
C ASP A 189 -1.05 33.26 0.65
N ASN A 190 -0.27 33.13 -0.38
CA ASN A 190 0.45 31.88 -0.69
C ASN A 190 1.49 31.42 0.35
N ASN A 191 1.83 32.25 1.35
CA ASN A 191 2.92 31.93 2.29
C ASN A 191 2.54 32.09 3.76
N THR A 192 1.30 32.47 4.09
CA THR A 192 0.89 32.68 5.48
C THR A 192 -0.15 31.68 5.90
N ILE A 193 0.13 30.91 6.94
CA ILE A 193 -0.82 30.00 7.57
C ILE A 193 -1.39 30.63 8.83
N ILE A 194 -2.67 30.42 9.07
CA ILE A 194 -3.36 30.86 10.30
C ILE A 194 -3.47 29.65 11.21
N LEU A 195 -2.93 29.78 12.39
CA LEU A 195 -3.00 28.75 13.43
C LEU A 195 -4.18 29.06 14.38
N ASP A 196 -4.78 27.99 14.90
CA ASP A 196 -5.72 28.09 16.01
C ASP A 196 -4.93 28.41 17.28
N ASN A 197 -4.90 29.68 17.64
CA ASN A 197 -4.23 30.16 18.85
C ASN A 197 -5.07 29.94 20.13
N SER A 198 -6.11 29.12 20.08
CA SER A 198 -6.93 28.77 21.24
C SER A 198 -6.18 27.83 22.20
N LYS A 199 -4.90 28.10 22.48
CA LYS A 199 -4.18 27.56 23.62
C LYS A 199 -3.71 28.74 24.46
N GLU A 200 -4.46 28.95 25.56
CA GLU A 200 -3.88 29.51 26.74
C GLU A 200 -2.76 28.62 27.30
#